data_df2f00ffaac7ecbab38676992c8ab3ae
#
_entry.id   df2f00ffaac7ecbab38676992c8ab3ae
#
_cell.length_a   1.000
_cell.length_b   1.000
_cell.length_c   1.000
_cell.angle_alpha   90.00
_cell.angle_beta   90.00
_cell.angle_gamma   90.00
#
_symmetry.space_group_name_H-M   'P 1'
#
loop_
_entity.id
_entity.type
_entity.pdbx_description
1 polymer ?
#
loop_
_entity_poly.entity_id
_entity_poly.type
_entity_poly.pdbx_seq_one_letter_code
_entity_poly.pdbx_strand_id
1 'polypeptide(L)'
;MNTPPLNPHVPARYDAAHADLSSIDGVLSTTRSVRFRLDLERELDNELILDCIDVAEQGPGGGNQSSRRWLIIRDPAQKQAVSDIYLEAAGRWMIEARDRLVGNNHPNAPTMRSAAHLAEHLAEVPAIVIPCIWGIHDDSKKPGLFDSVLQSGWSFCLAARARGLATAWTSAVLSKKDELCELLDIPDGVTPVALLPVAWSKGTEFASVPRRRANEICYYDGWGRTYEHRDESDARSISEGPGATCEIDIDASPAAVWELISDINTSAKFSEEFQRGEWAPGHDGPALGAQFIGHNRHAAIGEWQTTSTVTEFEPRVIFGWAVGDSEDTGAARWRYEIDMLHGQRCRLRHTVRLGPGPSGLTPAIEAMPDKEAKIISRRQQEHLANIQRCVEGVKALAESQ
;
A
#
# COMPACT_ATOMS: atom_id res chain seq x y z
N MET A 1 -25.90 35.60 -4.63
CA MET A 1 -26.42 34.21 -4.57
C MET A 1 -26.56 33.87 -3.10
N ASN A 2 -27.76 33.47 -2.65
CA ASN A 2 -27.94 33.05 -1.26
C ASN A 2 -27.16 31.75 -1.05
N THR A 3 -26.20 31.78 -0.15
CA THR A 3 -25.49 30.55 0.30
C THR A 3 -26.52 29.61 0.93
N PRO A 4 -26.70 28.38 0.48
CA PRO A 4 -27.61 27.45 1.13
C PRO A 4 -27.22 27.23 2.58
N PRO A 5 -28.17 26.98 3.49
CA PRO A 5 -27.87 26.66 4.88
C PRO A 5 -27.02 25.38 4.95
N LEU A 6 -26.14 25.30 5.96
CA LEU A 6 -25.42 24.07 6.25
C LEU A 6 -26.42 22.96 6.63
N ASN A 7 -26.15 21.74 6.16
CA ASN A 7 -26.88 20.58 6.66
C ASN A 7 -26.65 20.44 8.18
N PRO A 8 -27.70 20.19 8.98
CA PRO A 8 -27.59 20.08 10.44
C PRO A 8 -26.63 18.99 10.93
N HIS A 9 -26.33 17.98 10.09
CA HIS A 9 -25.37 16.91 10.38
C HIS A 9 -23.91 17.32 10.16
N VAL A 10 -23.66 18.48 9.55
CA VAL A 10 -22.31 19.02 9.35
C VAL A 10 -22.01 20.00 10.47
N PRO A 11 -20.96 19.75 11.28
CA PRO A 11 -20.57 20.69 12.34
C PRO A 11 -20.25 22.08 11.78
N ALA A 12 -20.91 23.12 12.29
CA ALA A 12 -20.67 24.47 11.85
C ALA A 12 -19.27 25.00 12.22
N ARG A 13 -18.66 24.44 13.27
CA ARG A 13 -17.32 24.76 13.76
C ARG A 13 -16.66 23.53 14.35
N TYR A 14 -15.34 23.47 14.25
CA TYR A 14 -14.48 22.47 14.86
C TYR A 14 -13.35 23.15 15.61
N ASP A 15 -13.16 22.77 16.87
CA ASP A 15 -12.05 23.26 17.68
C ASP A 15 -10.97 22.18 17.79
N ALA A 16 -9.87 22.38 17.07
CA ALA A 16 -8.75 21.44 17.02
C ALA A 16 -8.06 21.27 18.40
N ALA A 17 -8.18 22.25 19.31
CA ALA A 17 -7.60 22.14 20.66
C ALA A 17 -8.30 21.08 21.51
N HIS A 18 -9.54 20.69 21.16
CA HIS A 18 -10.34 19.68 21.85
C HIS A 18 -10.58 18.44 20.97
N ALA A 19 -9.76 18.24 19.95
CA ALA A 19 -9.89 17.09 19.05
C ALA A 19 -9.60 15.77 19.76
N ASP A 20 -10.48 14.79 19.60
CA ASP A 20 -10.18 13.39 19.92
C ASP A 20 -9.35 12.76 18.80
N LEU A 21 -8.03 12.91 18.89
CA LEU A 21 -7.09 12.37 17.90
C LEU A 21 -7.20 10.84 17.78
N SER A 22 -7.49 10.14 18.88
CA SER A 22 -7.64 8.67 18.86
C SER A 22 -8.79 8.24 17.95
N SER A 23 -9.94 8.88 18.06
CA SER A 23 -11.08 8.60 17.18
C SER A 23 -10.82 9.00 15.73
N ILE A 24 -10.21 10.16 15.51
CA ILE A 24 -9.88 10.66 14.16
C ILE A 24 -8.89 9.72 13.50
N ASP A 25 -7.76 9.44 14.14
CA ASP A 25 -6.72 8.56 13.62
C ASP A 25 -7.24 7.14 13.44
N GLY A 26 -8.12 6.68 14.32
CA GLY A 26 -8.80 5.40 14.22
C GLY A 26 -9.61 5.28 12.93
N VAL A 27 -10.41 6.28 12.56
CA VAL A 27 -11.16 6.30 11.29
C VAL A 27 -10.20 6.38 10.11
N LEU A 28 -9.22 7.28 10.15
CA LEU A 28 -8.27 7.47 9.05
C LEU A 28 -7.42 6.23 8.77
N SER A 29 -6.86 5.60 9.81
CA SER A 29 -5.94 4.48 9.66
C SER A 29 -6.62 3.14 9.37
N THR A 30 -7.91 2.98 9.70
CA THR A 30 -8.66 1.73 9.54
C THR A 30 -9.66 1.73 8.38
N THR A 31 -9.91 2.87 7.75
CA THR A 31 -10.76 2.93 6.55
C THR A 31 -10.02 2.32 5.37
N ARG A 32 -10.69 1.37 4.69
CA ARG A 32 -10.14 0.61 3.57
C ARG A 32 -11.25 0.07 2.67
N SER A 33 -10.88 -0.50 1.54
CA SER A 33 -11.82 -1.27 0.71
C SER A 33 -12.28 -2.52 1.44
N VAL A 34 -13.56 -2.57 1.78
CA VAL A 34 -14.22 -3.69 2.44
C VAL A 34 -15.10 -4.40 1.41
N ARG A 35 -14.97 -5.72 1.29
CA ARG A 35 -15.71 -6.51 0.31
C ARG A 35 -16.45 -7.68 0.97
N PHE A 36 -15.75 -8.62 1.61
CA PHE A 36 -16.36 -9.76 2.31
C PHE A 36 -17.28 -9.39 3.48
N ARG A 37 -17.08 -8.23 4.07
CA ARG A 37 -17.83 -7.76 5.23
C ARG A 37 -18.91 -6.73 4.88
N LEU A 38 -19.25 -6.58 3.59
CA LEU A 38 -20.45 -5.88 3.19
C LEU A 38 -21.68 -6.70 3.60
N ASP A 39 -22.59 -6.09 4.31
CA ASP A 39 -23.88 -6.71 4.68
C ASP A 39 -24.87 -6.51 3.52
N LEU A 40 -25.04 -7.54 2.71
CA LEU A 40 -25.84 -7.49 1.50
C LEU A 40 -27.35 -7.55 1.77
N GLU A 41 -27.75 -7.97 2.99
CA GLU A 41 -29.14 -8.21 3.37
C GLU A 41 -29.76 -7.04 4.14
N ARG A 42 -28.92 -6.29 4.88
CA ARG A 42 -29.39 -5.22 5.74
C ARG A 42 -29.74 -3.98 4.91
N GLU A 43 -30.97 -3.53 5.03
CA GLU A 43 -31.43 -2.30 4.38
C GLU A 43 -30.59 -1.08 4.80
N LEU A 44 -30.32 -0.21 3.84
CA LEU A 44 -29.56 1.01 4.03
C LEU A 44 -30.46 2.21 3.78
N ASP A 45 -30.61 3.08 4.78
CA ASP A 45 -31.37 4.30 4.64
C ASP A 45 -30.68 5.27 3.67
N ASN A 46 -31.48 5.88 2.79
CA ASN A 46 -30.99 6.86 1.84
C ASN A 46 -30.44 8.13 2.52
N GLU A 47 -31.10 8.58 3.60
CA GLU A 47 -30.69 9.76 4.36
C GLU A 47 -29.28 9.58 4.92
N LEU A 48 -28.91 8.37 5.35
CA LEU A 48 -27.57 8.08 5.84
C LEU A 48 -26.49 8.23 4.76
N ILE A 49 -26.82 7.90 3.50
CA ILE A 49 -25.92 8.13 2.35
C ILE A 49 -25.79 9.62 2.09
N LEU A 50 -26.90 10.36 2.13
CA LEU A 50 -26.92 11.81 1.93
C LEU A 50 -26.12 12.54 3.00
N ASP A 51 -26.25 12.15 4.28
CA ASP A 51 -25.44 12.69 5.37
C ASP A 51 -23.93 12.49 5.14
N CYS A 52 -23.54 11.33 4.61
CA CYS A 52 -22.15 11.08 4.26
C CYS A 52 -21.68 11.97 3.11
N ILE A 53 -22.53 12.22 2.12
CA ILE A 53 -22.24 13.12 0.99
C ILE A 53 -22.12 14.57 1.46
N ASP A 54 -22.99 15.03 2.37
CA ASP A 54 -22.93 16.39 2.91
C ASP A 54 -21.63 16.67 3.65
N VAL A 55 -21.15 15.70 4.42
CA VAL A 55 -19.83 15.78 5.05
C VAL A 55 -18.72 15.77 4.00
N ALA A 56 -18.84 14.93 2.97
CA ALA A 56 -17.85 14.81 1.90
C ALA A 56 -17.74 16.09 1.05
N GLU A 57 -18.85 16.82 0.87
CA GLU A 57 -18.89 18.08 0.11
C GLU A 57 -18.16 19.24 0.82
N GLN A 58 -17.81 19.10 2.10
CA GLN A 58 -16.95 20.06 2.80
C GLN A 58 -15.48 20.00 2.34
N GLY A 59 -15.09 18.97 1.59
CA GLY A 59 -13.77 18.89 1.00
C GLY A 59 -13.47 20.04 0.05
N PRO A 60 -12.22 20.52 -0.04
CA PRO A 60 -11.86 21.63 -0.93
C PRO A 60 -12.14 21.28 -2.39
N GLY A 61 -12.46 22.28 -3.20
CA GLY A 61 -12.67 22.14 -4.63
C GLY A 61 -11.99 23.26 -5.41
N GLY A 62 -11.49 22.97 -6.59
CA GLY A 62 -10.79 23.91 -7.45
C GLY A 62 -11.67 25.15 -7.78
N GLY A 63 -11.12 26.34 -7.52
CA GLY A 63 -11.83 27.60 -7.77
C GLY A 63 -13.12 27.82 -6.95
N ASN A 64 -13.31 27.05 -5.89
CA ASN A 64 -14.54 27.04 -5.07
C ASN A 64 -15.81 26.79 -5.91
N GLN A 65 -15.68 25.98 -6.96
CA GLN A 65 -16.78 25.63 -7.85
C GLN A 65 -17.46 24.36 -7.35
N SER A 66 -18.80 24.34 -7.32
CA SER A 66 -19.59 23.15 -7.02
C SER A 66 -19.67 22.25 -8.27
N SER A 67 -18.54 21.61 -8.61
CA SER A 67 -18.43 20.77 -9.81
C SER A 67 -18.72 19.29 -9.55
N ARG A 68 -18.84 18.88 -8.29
CA ARG A 68 -19.10 17.48 -7.92
C ARG A 68 -20.56 17.11 -8.13
N ARG A 69 -20.78 15.85 -8.52
CA ARG A 69 -22.09 15.22 -8.65
C ARG A 69 -22.00 13.80 -8.12
N TRP A 70 -23.11 13.28 -7.64
CA TRP A 70 -23.19 11.95 -7.05
C TRP A 70 -24.35 11.19 -7.66
N LEU A 71 -24.10 9.97 -8.12
CA LEU A 71 -25.14 9.03 -8.49
C LEU A 71 -25.31 8.01 -7.36
N ILE A 72 -26.54 7.77 -6.96
CA ILE A 72 -26.90 6.74 -5.97
C ILE A 72 -27.79 5.74 -6.69
N ILE A 73 -27.29 4.52 -6.88
CA ILE A 73 -27.98 3.47 -7.62
C ILE A 73 -28.50 2.46 -6.61
N ARG A 74 -29.82 2.32 -6.54
CA ARG A 74 -30.50 1.40 -5.63
C ARG A 74 -31.45 0.45 -6.37
N ASP A 75 -31.94 0.85 -7.53
CA ASP A 75 -32.80 0.01 -8.35
C ASP A 75 -32.10 -1.31 -8.69
N PRO A 76 -32.74 -2.47 -8.43
CA PRO A 76 -32.10 -3.77 -8.65
C PRO A 76 -31.68 -4.03 -10.11
N ALA A 77 -32.49 -3.56 -11.08
CA ALA A 77 -32.19 -3.76 -12.50
C ALA A 77 -30.99 -2.88 -12.92
N GLN A 78 -30.92 -1.63 -12.43
CA GLN A 78 -29.77 -0.76 -12.67
C GLN A 78 -28.50 -1.29 -12.00
N LYS A 79 -28.59 -1.79 -10.76
CA LYS A 79 -27.43 -2.41 -10.09
C LYS A 79 -26.93 -3.63 -10.85
N GLN A 80 -27.84 -4.45 -11.37
CA GLN A 80 -27.46 -5.61 -12.18
C GLN A 80 -26.75 -5.17 -13.45
N ALA A 81 -27.29 -4.20 -14.19
CA ALA A 81 -26.67 -3.70 -15.42
C ALA A 81 -25.28 -3.08 -15.16
N VAL A 82 -25.11 -2.32 -14.08
CA VAL A 82 -23.79 -1.81 -13.67
C VAL A 82 -22.84 -2.95 -13.31
N SER A 83 -23.33 -4.00 -12.63
CA SER A 83 -22.55 -5.18 -12.29
C SER A 83 -22.09 -5.93 -13.53
N ASP A 84 -22.93 -6.04 -14.54
CA ASP A 84 -22.59 -6.69 -15.81
C ASP A 84 -21.44 -5.94 -16.51
N ILE A 85 -21.50 -4.61 -16.58
CA ILE A 85 -20.41 -3.78 -17.10
C ILE A 85 -19.13 -3.97 -16.26
N TYR A 86 -19.24 -4.01 -14.92
CA TYR A 86 -18.10 -4.24 -14.04
C TYR A 86 -17.45 -5.62 -14.27
N LEU A 87 -18.27 -6.65 -14.43
CA LEU A 87 -17.81 -8.02 -14.75
C LEU A 87 -17.04 -8.05 -16.07
N GLU A 88 -17.54 -7.37 -17.08
CA GLU A 88 -16.88 -7.30 -18.38
C GLU A 88 -15.60 -6.45 -18.33
N ALA A 89 -15.60 -5.36 -17.56
CA ALA A 89 -14.46 -4.45 -17.47
C ALA A 89 -13.23 -5.12 -16.81
N ALA A 90 -13.45 -5.84 -15.70
CA ALA A 90 -12.37 -6.45 -14.94
C ALA A 90 -12.78 -7.65 -14.09
N GLY A 91 -14.08 -7.81 -13.80
CA GLY A 91 -14.54 -8.82 -12.86
C GLY A 91 -14.23 -10.25 -13.31
N ARG A 92 -14.40 -10.56 -14.58
CA ARG A 92 -14.05 -11.91 -15.14
C ARG A 92 -12.57 -12.20 -14.97
N TRP A 93 -11.71 -11.24 -15.25
CA TRP A 93 -10.27 -11.39 -15.02
C TRP A 93 -9.95 -11.60 -13.53
N MET A 94 -10.63 -10.88 -12.60
CA MET A 94 -10.43 -11.06 -11.17
C MET A 94 -10.82 -12.47 -10.70
N ILE A 95 -11.91 -13.01 -11.24
CA ILE A 95 -12.38 -14.37 -10.95
C ILE A 95 -11.37 -15.41 -11.45
N GLU A 96 -10.95 -15.30 -12.71
CA GLU A 96 -9.94 -16.20 -13.29
C GLU A 96 -8.59 -16.10 -12.57
N ALA A 97 -8.16 -14.89 -12.21
CA ALA A 97 -6.94 -14.67 -11.44
C ALA A 97 -7.02 -15.27 -10.03
N ARG A 98 -8.17 -15.15 -9.35
CA ARG A 98 -8.42 -15.84 -8.08
C ARG A 98 -8.18 -17.34 -8.20
N ASP A 99 -8.81 -17.96 -9.17
CA ASP A 99 -8.79 -19.43 -9.32
C ASP A 99 -7.35 -19.92 -9.59
N ARG A 100 -6.61 -19.20 -10.43
CA ARG A 100 -5.20 -19.46 -10.69
C ARG A 100 -4.32 -19.27 -9.46
N LEU A 101 -4.47 -18.15 -8.74
CA LEU A 101 -3.63 -17.82 -7.60
C LEU A 101 -3.91 -18.72 -6.38
N VAL A 102 -5.17 -19.09 -6.16
CA VAL A 102 -5.54 -20.04 -5.09
C VAL A 102 -4.94 -21.42 -5.39
N GLY A 103 -5.03 -21.89 -6.64
CA GLY A 103 -4.46 -23.19 -7.04
C GLY A 103 -2.94 -23.28 -6.83
N ASN A 104 -2.24 -22.15 -6.91
CA ASN A 104 -0.78 -22.03 -6.74
C ASN A 104 -0.35 -21.57 -5.34
N ASN A 105 -1.28 -21.44 -4.39
CA ASN A 105 -1.02 -20.91 -3.03
C ASN A 105 -0.25 -19.57 -3.02
N HIS A 106 -0.59 -18.69 -3.95
CA HIS A 106 0.12 -17.43 -4.15
C HIS A 106 -0.20 -16.40 -3.03
N PRO A 107 0.77 -15.62 -2.52
CA PRO A 107 0.55 -14.62 -1.46
C PRO A 107 -0.58 -13.61 -1.76
N ASN A 108 -0.78 -13.23 -3.01
CA ASN A 108 -1.87 -12.34 -3.42
C ASN A 108 -3.25 -13.03 -3.55
N ALA A 109 -3.35 -14.33 -3.31
CA ALA A 109 -4.62 -15.05 -3.38
C ALA A 109 -5.71 -14.47 -2.46
N PRO A 110 -5.45 -14.04 -1.21
CA PRO A 110 -6.44 -13.40 -0.37
C PRO A 110 -7.01 -12.09 -0.97
N THR A 111 -6.14 -11.26 -1.53
CA THR A 111 -6.54 -10.01 -2.20
C THR A 111 -7.43 -10.28 -3.39
N MET A 112 -7.04 -11.25 -4.24
CA MET A 112 -7.80 -11.58 -5.44
C MET A 112 -9.12 -12.28 -5.10
N ARG A 113 -9.17 -13.14 -4.06
CA ARG A 113 -10.43 -13.67 -3.53
C ARG A 113 -11.39 -12.57 -3.12
N SER A 114 -10.87 -11.55 -2.43
CA SER A 114 -11.68 -10.42 -2.00
C SER A 114 -12.21 -9.60 -3.19
N ALA A 115 -11.39 -9.38 -4.21
CA ALA A 115 -11.79 -8.64 -5.42
C ALA A 115 -12.83 -9.42 -6.25
N ALA A 116 -12.61 -10.71 -6.47
CA ALA A 116 -13.54 -11.59 -7.17
C ALA A 116 -14.88 -11.69 -6.44
N HIS A 117 -14.88 -11.81 -5.11
CA HIS A 117 -16.10 -11.81 -4.32
C HIS A 117 -16.95 -10.55 -4.56
N LEU A 118 -16.35 -9.36 -4.59
CA LEU A 118 -17.10 -8.16 -4.94
C LEU A 118 -17.66 -8.23 -6.36
N ALA A 119 -16.88 -8.72 -7.32
CA ALA A 119 -17.34 -8.84 -8.70
C ALA A 119 -18.54 -9.78 -8.85
N GLU A 120 -18.58 -10.86 -8.07
CA GLU A 120 -19.67 -11.86 -8.06
C GLU A 120 -20.93 -11.33 -7.37
N HIS A 121 -20.81 -10.39 -6.41
CA HIS A 121 -21.91 -9.93 -5.55
C HIS A 121 -22.23 -8.43 -5.68
N LEU A 122 -21.68 -7.74 -6.68
CA LEU A 122 -21.85 -6.29 -6.79
C LEU A 122 -23.31 -5.86 -6.96
N ALA A 123 -24.12 -6.65 -7.67
CA ALA A 123 -25.54 -6.37 -7.84
C ALA A 123 -26.37 -6.50 -6.55
N GLU A 124 -25.86 -7.26 -5.57
CA GLU A 124 -26.55 -7.56 -4.32
C GLU A 124 -26.38 -6.46 -3.27
N VAL A 125 -25.40 -5.55 -3.43
CA VAL A 125 -25.16 -4.49 -2.44
C VAL A 125 -26.38 -3.57 -2.30
N PRO A 126 -26.70 -3.06 -1.09
CA PRO A 126 -27.82 -2.17 -0.86
C PRO A 126 -27.81 -0.91 -1.73
N ALA A 127 -26.63 -0.32 -1.97
CA ALA A 127 -26.46 0.83 -2.83
C ALA A 127 -25.09 0.83 -3.52
N ILE A 128 -25.03 1.43 -4.71
CA ILE A 128 -23.79 1.79 -5.39
C ILE A 128 -23.77 3.30 -5.49
N VAL A 129 -22.67 3.93 -5.06
CA VAL A 129 -22.47 5.37 -5.13
C VAL A 129 -21.33 5.65 -6.12
N ILE A 130 -21.57 6.56 -7.07
CA ILE A 130 -20.60 6.96 -8.08
C ILE A 130 -20.33 8.46 -7.94
N PRO A 131 -19.18 8.86 -7.40
CA PRO A 131 -18.76 10.26 -7.45
C PRO A 131 -18.39 10.64 -8.88
N CYS A 132 -18.91 11.76 -9.32
CA CYS A 132 -18.70 12.33 -10.64
C CYS A 132 -18.22 13.77 -10.53
N ILE A 133 -17.57 14.25 -11.58
CA ILE A 133 -17.20 15.65 -11.72
C ILE A 133 -17.75 16.23 -13.00
N TRP A 134 -18.29 17.44 -12.89
CA TRP A 134 -18.63 18.24 -14.05
C TRP A 134 -17.36 18.74 -14.72
N GLY A 135 -16.95 18.07 -15.76
CA GLY A 135 -15.71 18.30 -16.51
C GLY A 135 -15.27 17.05 -17.24
N ILE A 136 -14.59 17.24 -18.34
CA ILE A 136 -13.99 16.16 -19.12
C ILE A 136 -12.55 16.03 -18.69
N HIS A 137 -12.15 14.81 -18.29
CA HIS A 137 -10.75 14.47 -18.17
C HIS A 137 -10.23 14.19 -19.58
N ASP A 138 -9.50 15.15 -20.08
CA ASP A 138 -8.70 15.05 -21.30
C ASP A 138 -7.21 15.02 -20.91
N ASP A 139 -6.38 14.65 -21.86
CA ASP A 139 -4.92 14.68 -21.71
C ASP A 139 -4.34 16.10 -21.70
N SER A 140 -5.15 17.14 -21.47
CA SER A 140 -4.74 18.55 -21.48
C SER A 140 -3.71 18.90 -20.41
N LYS A 141 -3.39 17.95 -19.51
CA LYS A 141 -2.47 18.12 -18.36
C LYS A 141 -2.87 19.28 -17.44
N LYS A 142 -4.15 19.67 -17.45
CA LYS A 142 -4.68 20.61 -16.47
C LYS A 142 -4.98 19.83 -15.19
N PRO A 143 -4.17 20.01 -14.14
CA PRO A 143 -4.50 19.46 -12.83
C PRO A 143 -5.81 20.11 -12.34
N GLY A 144 -6.58 19.45 -11.53
CA GLY A 144 -7.64 20.08 -10.78
C GLY A 144 -9.04 19.53 -10.98
N LEU A 145 -9.37 18.88 -12.11
CA LEU A 145 -10.70 18.29 -12.25
C LEU A 145 -10.85 17.08 -11.30
N PHE A 146 -9.93 16.13 -11.34
CA PHE A 146 -9.97 14.96 -10.45
C PHE A 146 -9.68 15.31 -8.99
N ASP A 147 -8.78 16.25 -8.74
CA ASP A 147 -8.40 16.67 -7.38
C ASP A 147 -9.61 17.10 -6.55
N SER A 148 -10.57 17.76 -7.17
CA SER A 148 -11.79 18.21 -6.47
C SER A 148 -12.72 17.06 -6.06
N VAL A 149 -12.79 15.97 -6.81
CA VAL A 149 -13.73 14.87 -6.56
C VAL A 149 -13.11 13.70 -5.80
N LEU A 150 -11.81 13.42 -5.99
CA LEU A 150 -11.13 12.34 -5.27
C LEU A 150 -11.11 12.59 -3.76
N GLN A 151 -10.82 13.84 -3.34
CA GLN A 151 -10.85 14.23 -1.93
C GLN A 151 -12.24 14.05 -1.33
N SER A 152 -13.27 14.47 -2.02
CA SER A 152 -14.66 14.32 -1.59
C SER A 152 -15.06 12.83 -1.55
N GLY A 153 -14.72 12.07 -2.58
CA GLY A 153 -14.97 10.62 -2.61
C GLY A 153 -14.30 9.87 -1.44
N TRP A 154 -13.08 10.24 -1.09
CA TRP A 154 -12.41 9.67 0.09
C TRP A 154 -13.08 10.13 1.39
N SER A 155 -13.42 11.41 1.52
CA SER A 155 -14.17 11.93 2.68
C SER A 155 -15.52 11.21 2.86
N PHE A 156 -16.21 10.87 1.77
CA PHE A 156 -17.39 10.02 1.82
C PHE A 156 -17.09 8.65 2.44
N CYS A 157 -16.02 7.98 2.02
CA CYS A 157 -15.62 6.70 2.59
C CYS A 157 -15.32 6.80 4.09
N LEU A 158 -14.69 7.88 4.55
CA LEU A 158 -14.42 8.15 5.96
C LEU A 158 -15.71 8.43 6.74
N ALA A 159 -16.60 9.25 6.20
CA ALA A 159 -17.89 9.56 6.81
C ALA A 159 -18.77 8.31 6.92
N ALA A 160 -18.80 7.48 5.89
CA ALA A 160 -19.48 6.18 5.89
C ALA A 160 -18.90 5.25 6.96
N ARG A 161 -17.56 5.14 7.03
CA ARG A 161 -16.88 4.32 8.02
C ARG A 161 -17.19 4.74 9.45
N ALA A 162 -17.17 6.04 9.74
CA ALA A 162 -17.51 6.58 11.05
C ALA A 162 -18.96 6.28 11.49
N ARG A 163 -19.85 5.99 10.53
CA ARG A 163 -21.26 5.65 10.75
C ARG A 163 -21.54 4.14 10.71
N GLY A 164 -20.49 3.30 10.69
CA GLY A 164 -20.64 1.85 10.67
C GLY A 164 -20.90 1.26 9.29
N LEU A 165 -20.86 2.06 8.24
CA LEU A 165 -20.92 1.59 6.86
C LEU A 165 -19.56 1.11 6.38
N ALA A 166 -19.58 0.31 5.34
CA ALA A 166 -18.40 -0.18 4.63
C ALA A 166 -18.52 0.19 3.15
N THR A 167 -17.38 0.51 2.56
CA THR A 167 -17.24 0.86 1.14
C THR A 167 -16.05 0.13 0.54
N ALA A 168 -16.02 0.01 -0.79
CA ALA A 168 -14.84 -0.40 -1.51
C ALA A 168 -14.60 0.57 -2.67
N TRP A 169 -13.45 1.24 -2.66
CA TRP A 169 -13.07 2.08 -3.80
C TRP A 169 -12.65 1.20 -4.97
N THR A 170 -13.33 1.31 -6.09
CA THR A 170 -12.94 0.65 -7.34
C THR A 170 -13.09 1.58 -8.54
N SER A 171 -12.09 1.55 -9.41
CA SER A 171 -12.08 2.26 -10.70
C SER A 171 -12.12 1.28 -11.89
N ALA A 172 -12.23 -0.02 -11.64
CA ALA A 172 -12.16 -1.05 -12.66
C ALA A 172 -13.23 -0.86 -13.76
N VAL A 173 -14.42 -0.43 -13.39
CA VAL A 173 -15.54 -0.15 -14.33
C VAL A 173 -15.22 0.99 -15.32
N LEU A 174 -14.26 1.85 -14.99
CA LEU A 174 -13.94 3.02 -15.81
C LEU A 174 -13.25 2.68 -17.14
N SER A 175 -12.75 1.46 -17.30
CA SER A 175 -12.28 0.97 -18.60
C SER A 175 -13.42 0.84 -19.62
N LYS A 176 -14.67 0.79 -19.13
CA LYS A 176 -15.91 0.80 -19.90
C LYS A 176 -16.77 2.03 -19.57
N LYS A 177 -16.10 3.18 -19.41
CA LYS A 177 -16.74 4.44 -18.99
C LYS A 177 -17.89 4.82 -19.90
N ASP A 178 -17.74 4.69 -21.21
CA ASP A 178 -18.75 5.13 -22.18
C ASP A 178 -20.03 4.28 -22.07
N GLU A 179 -19.91 2.96 -21.91
CA GLU A 179 -21.04 2.06 -21.65
C GLU A 179 -21.74 2.39 -20.32
N LEU A 180 -20.96 2.71 -19.28
CA LEU A 180 -21.50 3.13 -17.99
C LEU A 180 -22.24 4.47 -18.08
N CYS A 181 -21.70 5.42 -18.83
CA CYS A 181 -22.33 6.73 -19.02
C CYS A 181 -23.64 6.60 -19.81
N GLU A 182 -23.67 5.79 -20.85
CA GLU A 182 -24.89 5.51 -21.63
C GLU A 182 -25.96 4.83 -20.76
N LEU A 183 -25.60 3.80 -19.99
CA LEU A 183 -26.53 3.09 -19.11
C LEU A 183 -27.18 4.00 -18.05
N LEU A 184 -26.41 4.95 -17.51
CA LEU A 184 -26.84 5.79 -16.39
C LEU A 184 -27.26 7.20 -16.81
N ASP A 185 -27.41 7.45 -18.11
CA ASP A 185 -27.72 8.76 -18.67
C ASP A 185 -26.81 9.89 -18.17
N ILE A 186 -25.52 9.58 -17.96
CA ILE A 186 -24.53 10.58 -17.55
C ILE A 186 -24.28 11.50 -18.74
N PRO A 187 -24.53 12.80 -18.62
CA PRO A 187 -24.43 13.71 -19.76
C PRO A 187 -22.97 13.91 -20.19
N ASP A 188 -22.80 14.26 -21.46
CA ASP A 188 -21.52 14.73 -21.98
C ASP A 188 -20.97 15.86 -21.11
N GLY A 189 -19.68 15.81 -20.81
CA GLY A 189 -19.06 16.80 -19.92
C GLY A 189 -19.13 16.48 -18.44
N VAL A 190 -19.69 15.34 -18.04
CA VAL A 190 -19.60 14.78 -16.68
C VAL A 190 -18.76 13.49 -16.70
N THR A 191 -17.80 13.39 -15.80
CA THR A 191 -16.91 12.23 -15.71
C THR A 191 -17.13 11.48 -14.40
N PRO A 192 -17.52 10.19 -14.41
CA PRO A 192 -17.48 9.32 -13.24
C PRO A 192 -16.01 8.97 -12.90
N VAL A 193 -15.67 8.95 -11.61
CA VAL A 193 -14.27 8.77 -11.18
C VAL A 193 -14.01 7.51 -10.35
N ALA A 194 -15.05 6.93 -9.77
CA ALA A 194 -14.98 5.68 -9.02
C ALA A 194 -16.36 5.06 -8.90
N LEU A 195 -16.39 3.79 -8.52
CA LEU A 195 -17.60 3.09 -8.10
C LEU A 195 -17.40 2.64 -6.65
N LEU A 196 -18.35 2.97 -5.78
CA LEU A 196 -18.34 2.69 -4.37
C LEU A 196 -19.56 1.82 -4.01
N PRO A 197 -19.44 0.49 -3.87
CA PRO A 197 -20.48 -0.29 -3.21
C PRO A 197 -20.59 0.15 -1.77
N VAL A 198 -21.79 0.33 -1.26
CA VAL A 198 -22.09 0.83 0.09
C VAL A 198 -23.06 -0.11 0.78
N ALA A 199 -22.68 -0.56 1.96
CA ALA A 199 -23.50 -1.41 2.82
C ALA A 199 -23.12 -1.20 4.29
N TRP A 200 -23.92 -1.71 5.21
CA TRP A 200 -23.48 -1.88 6.59
C TRP A 200 -22.28 -2.81 6.67
N SER A 201 -21.39 -2.57 7.63
CA SER A 201 -20.26 -3.46 7.88
C SER A 201 -20.67 -4.63 8.75
N LYS A 202 -20.38 -5.86 8.34
CA LYS A 202 -20.44 -7.03 9.23
C LYS A 202 -19.31 -6.95 10.25
N GLY A 203 -19.64 -6.51 11.48
CA GLY A 203 -18.69 -6.19 12.54
C GLY A 203 -18.09 -4.78 12.43
N THR A 204 -17.59 -4.29 13.54
CA THR A 204 -17.16 -2.89 13.71
C THR A 204 -15.66 -2.73 13.86
N GLU A 205 -14.94 -3.80 14.19
CA GLU A 205 -13.50 -3.76 14.42
C GLU A 205 -12.71 -3.95 13.12
N PHE A 206 -11.80 -3.05 12.87
CA PHE A 206 -10.84 -3.11 11.77
C PHE A 206 -9.47 -2.72 12.29
N ALA A 207 -8.48 -3.54 12.00
CA ALA A 207 -7.10 -3.25 12.34
C ALA A 207 -6.44 -2.39 11.24
N SER A 208 -5.49 -1.56 11.60
CA SER A 208 -4.59 -0.93 10.64
C SER A 208 -3.80 -2.00 9.89
N VAL A 209 -3.35 -1.70 8.68
CA VAL A 209 -2.48 -2.60 7.91
C VAL A 209 -1.07 -2.03 7.86
N PRO A 210 -0.05 -2.88 7.81
CA PRO A 210 1.32 -2.43 7.59
C PRO A 210 1.41 -1.54 6.33
N ARG A 211 2.10 -0.43 6.47
CA ARG A 211 2.38 0.49 5.37
C ARG A 211 3.82 0.95 5.49
N ARG A 212 4.40 1.41 4.39
CA ARG A 212 5.66 2.12 4.41
C ARG A 212 5.59 3.28 5.40
N ARG A 213 6.64 3.48 6.16
CA ARG A 213 6.75 4.63 7.05
C ARG A 213 6.95 5.91 6.25
N ALA A 214 6.56 7.04 6.84
CA ALA A 214 6.70 8.33 6.18
C ALA A 214 8.14 8.65 5.79
N ASN A 215 9.12 8.28 6.61
CA ASN A 215 10.54 8.48 6.32
C ASN A 215 11.05 7.68 5.11
N GLU A 216 10.36 6.60 4.72
CA GLU A 216 10.72 5.79 3.55
C GLU A 216 10.19 6.37 2.23
N ILE A 217 9.18 7.23 2.30
CA ILE A 217 8.46 7.75 1.14
C ILE A 217 8.40 9.28 1.07
N CYS A 218 9.03 9.96 2.02
CA CYS A 218 9.09 11.42 2.06
C CYS A 218 10.48 11.91 1.66
N TYR A 219 10.49 12.92 0.79
CA TYR A 219 11.70 13.61 0.36
C TYR A 219 11.60 15.09 0.71
N TYR A 220 12.71 15.72 1.05
CA TYR A 220 12.80 17.10 1.52
C TYR A 220 13.58 17.96 0.53
N ASP A 221 13.02 19.09 0.12
CA ASP A 221 13.65 20.08 -0.75
C ASP A 221 14.11 19.56 -2.13
N GLY A 222 13.66 18.35 -2.52
CA GLY A 222 13.94 17.72 -3.79
C GLY A 222 13.77 16.22 -3.74
N TRP A 223 13.48 15.62 -4.90
CA TRP A 223 13.28 14.18 -5.05
C TRP A 223 14.54 13.41 -4.65
N GLY A 224 14.37 12.32 -3.88
CA GLY A 224 15.45 11.46 -3.42
C GLY A 224 16.23 12.00 -2.21
N ARG A 225 15.87 13.14 -1.66
CA ARG A 225 16.50 13.69 -0.45
C ARG A 225 15.71 13.26 0.78
N THR A 226 16.16 12.20 1.45
CA THR A 226 15.53 11.70 2.67
C THR A 226 15.89 12.60 3.89
N TYR A 227 15.03 12.58 4.91
CA TYR A 227 15.25 13.35 6.13
C TYR A 227 16.04 12.51 7.15
N GLU A 228 17.29 12.89 7.39
CA GLU A 228 18.26 12.14 8.20
C GLU A 228 17.85 11.89 9.67
N HIS A 229 16.90 12.68 10.21
CA HIS A 229 16.50 12.59 11.62
C HIS A 229 15.37 11.56 11.90
N ARG A 230 14.89 10.83 10.89
CA ARG A 230 13.88 9.77 11.06
C ARG A 230 14.39 8.41 10.61
N ASP A 231 15.68 8.22 10.74
CA ASP A 231 16.34 6.98 10.40
C ASP A 231 16.00 5.88 11.43
N GLU A 232 15.87 4.65 10.98
CA GLU A 232 15.76 3.47 11.84
C GLU A 232 16.95 3.33 12.78
N SER A 233 18.05 4.02 12.52
CA SER A 233 19.21 4.13 13.41
C SER A 233 18.89 4.78 14.76
N ASP A 234 17.79 5.56 14.85
CA ASP A 234 17.35 6.20 16.10
C ASP A 234 16.58 5.26 17.05
N ALA A 235 16.13 4.10 16.56
CA ALA A 235 15.44 3.10 17.37
C ALA A 235 16.34 2.58 18.49
N ARG A 236 15.78 2.43 19.69
CA ARG A 236 16.50 2.01 20.91
C ARG A 236 16.02 0.69 21.46
N SER A 237 14.91 0.15 20.95
CA SER A 237 14.38 -1.17 21.30
C SER A 237 14.06 -1.98 20.04
N ILE A 238 14.04 -3.31 20.19
CA ILE A 238 13.69 -4.21 19.08
C ILE A 238 12.23 -3.98 18.62
N SER A 239 11.36 -3.58 19.53
CA SER A 239 9.95 -3.28 19.24
C SER A 239 9.75 -2.05 18.35
N GLU A 240 10.73 -1.15 18.27
CA GLU A 240 10.72 0.01 17.40
C GLU A 240 11.14 -0.30 15.97
N GLY A 241 11.54 -1.55 15.68
CA GLY A 241 12.01 -1.99 14.38
C GLY A 241 13.33 -1.33 13.95
N PRO A 242 14.39 -1.47 14.77
CA PRO A 242 15.68 -0.86 14.46
C PRO A 242 16.25 -1.39 13.16
N GLY A 243 16.96 -0.55 12.42
CA GLY A 243 17.50 -0.92 11.13
C GLY A 243 18.65 -0.04 10.67
N ALA A 244 19.00 -0.19 9.41
CA ALA A 244 19.97 0.62 8.71
C ALA A 244 19.59 0.73 7.23
N THR A 245 19.85 1.88 6.65
CA THR A 245 19.61 2.15 5.22
C THR A 245 20.82 2.82 4.61
N CYS A 246 21.16 2.42 3.39
CA CYS A 246 22.14 3.12 2.56
C CYS A 246 21.61 3.24 1.14
N GLU A 247 21.85 4.37 0.50
CA GLU A 247 21.49 4.60 -0.89
C GLU A 247 22.68 5.15 -1.68
N ILE A 248 22.69 4.86 -2.99
CA ILE A 248 23.74 5.30 -3.90
C ILE A 248 23.17 5.54 -5.29
N ASP A 249 23.62 6.62 -5.94
CA ASP A 249 23.31 6.89 -7.34
C ASP A 249 24.25 6.07 -8.24
N ILE A 250 23.67 5.40 -9.23
CA ILE A 250 24.36 4.51 -10.17
C ILE A 250 24.17 5.03 -11.60
N ASP A 251 25.25 5.15 -12.33
CA ASP A 251 25.26 5.55 -13.75
C ASP A 251 25.06 4.32 -14.66
N ALA A 252 23.97 3.61 -14.39
CA ALA A 252 23.55 2.45 -15.16
C ALA A 252 22.02 2.33 -15.14
N SER A 253 21.49 1.56 -16.10
CA SER A 253 20.03 1.38 -16.21
C SER A 253 19.45 0.59 -15.05
N PRO A 254 18.18 0.85 -14.66
CA PRO A 254 17.47 0.03 -13.67
C PRO A 254 17.48 -1.47 -13.99
N ALA A 255 17.51 -1.83 -15.26
CA ALA A 255 17.59 -3.23 -15.71
C ALA A 255 18.93 -3.88 -15.34
N ALA A 256 20.05 -3.18 -15.59
CA ALA A 256 21.37 -3.70 -15.24
C ALA A 256 21.56 -3.87 -13.74
N VAL A 257 21.07 -2.89 -12.94
CA VAL A 257 21.09 -2.98 -11.47
C VAL A 257 20.18 -4.10 -10.98
N TRP A 258 19.01 -4.28 -11.60
CA TRP A 258 18.08 -5.35 -11.25
C TRP A 258 18.67 -6.75 -11.38
N GLU A 259 19.35 -7.04 -12.48
CA GLU A 259 20.03 -8.34 -12.71
C GLU A 259 21.03 -8.65 -11.59
N LEU A 260 21.68 -7.62 -11.06
CA LEU A 260 22.63 -7.78 -9.95
C LEU A 260 21.95 -8.02 -8.60
N ILE A 261 20.93 -7.24 -8.25
CA ILE A 261 20.31 -7.34 -6.92
C ILE A 261 19.32 -8.50 -6.80
N SER A 262 18.77 -8.99 -7.92
CA SER A 262 17.90 -10.17 -7.92
C SER A 262 18.67 -11.50 -7.89
N ASP A 263 19.96 -11.50 -8.17
CA ASP A 263 20.85 -12.62 -7.85
C ASP A 263 21.22 -12.57 -6.36
N ILE A 264 20.65 -13.50 -5.57
CA ILE A 264 20.88 -13.58 -4.12
C ILE A 264 22.38 -13.71 -3.74
N ASN A 265 23.25 -14.14 -4.65
CA ASN A 265 24.68 -14.30 -4.42
C ASN A 265 25.50 -13.06 -4.76
N THR A 266 24.94 -12.04 -5.37
CA THR A 266 25.68 -10.80 -5.63
C THR A 266 26.16 -10.14 -4.34
N SER A 267 25.28 -10.05 -3.32
CA SER A 267 25.65 -9.49 -2.01
C SER A 267 26.74 -10.27 -1.31
N ALA A 268 26.85 -11.57 -1.50
CA ALA A 268 27.88 -12.39 -0.91
C ALA A 268 29.32 -12.03 -1.33
N LYS A 269 29.47 -11.36 -2.48
CA LYS A 269 30.75 -10.88 -2.98
C LYS A 269 31.32 -9.70 -2.16
N PHE A 270 30.46 -8.99 -1.43
CA PHE A 270 30.77 -7.74 -0.74
C PHE A 270 30.48 -7.77 0.76
N SER A 271 29.57 -8.64 1.20
CA SER A 271 29.20 -8.80 2.59
C SER A 271 30.26 -9.54 3.39
N GLU A 272 30.57 -9.07 4.58
CA GLU A 272 31.40 -9.82 5.53
C GLU A 272 30.63 -10.93 6.24
N GLU A 273 29.29 -10.78 6.32
CA GLU A 273 28.41 -11.69 7.07
C GLU A 273 27.76 -12.73 6.17
N PHE A 274 27.07 -12.28 5.10
CA PHE A 274 26.40 -13.16 4.16
C PHE A 274 27.43 -13.78 3.20
N GLN A 275 27.56 -15.11 3.23
CA GLN A 275 28.59 -15.82 2.48
C GLN A 275 28.09 -16.42 1.17
N ARG A 276 26.86 -16.92 1.14
CA ARG A 276 26.18 -17.47 -0.03
C ARG A 276 24.70 -17.69 0.24
N GLY A 277 23.91 -17.77 -0.83
CA GLY A 277 22.51 -18.16 -0.83
C GLY A 277 22.25 -19.35 -1.74
N GLU A 278 21.32 -20.20 -1.35
CA GLU A 278 20.83 -21.32 -2.15
C GLU A 278 19.30 -21.28 -2.16
N TRP A 279 18.68 -21.37 -3.35
CA TRP A 279 17.24 -21.50 -3.41
C TRP A 279 16.79 -22.81 -2.75
N ALA A 280 15.75 -22.73 -1.94
CA ALA A 280 15.19 -23.90 -1.26
C ALA A 280 14.57 -24.89 -2.27
N PRO A 281 14.48 -26.18 -1.94
CA PRO A 281 13.86 -27.16 -2.83
C PRO A 281 12.46 -26.72 -3.32
N GLY A 282 12.27 -26.75 -4.63
CA GLY A 282 11.03 -26.28 -5.28
C GLY A 282 11.03 -24.80 -5.72
N HIS A 283 12.16 -24.11 -5.53
CA HIS A 283 12.34 -22.74 -5.99
C HIS A 283 13.61 -22.61 -6.83
N ASP A 284 13.48 -22.05 -8.03
CA ASP A 284 14.57 -21.99 -9.02
C ASP A 284 15.09 -20.55 -9.24
N GLY A 285 14.52 -19.56 -8.56
CA GLY A 285 14.88 -18.15 -8.75
C GLY A 285 14.01 -17.17 -7.96
N PRO A 286 14.28 -15.87 -8.11
CA PRO A 286 13.57 -14.83 -7.40
C PRO A 286 12.12 -14.70 -7.88
N ALA A 287 11.18 -14.93 -6.98
CA ALA A 287 9.76 -14.73 -7.18
C ALA A 287 9.09 -14.48 -5.83
N LEU A 288 7.95 -13.82 -5.83
CA LEU A 288 7.18 -13.60 -4.61
C LEU A 288 6.81 -14.95 -3.97
N GLY A 289 7.14 -15.12 -2.69
CA GLY A 289 6.96 -16.35 -1.93
C GLY A 289 8.08 -17.39 -2.14
N ALA A 290 9.06 -17.14 -3.01
CA ALA A 290 10.22 -18.02 -3.14
C ALA A 290 11.05 -18.01 -1.85
N GLN A 291 11.62 -19.16 -1.50
CA GLN A 291 12.45 -19.31 -0.32
C GLN A 291 13.91 -19.60 -0.71
N PHE A 292 14.82 -19.07 0.09
CA PHE A 292 16.25 -19.38 -0.02
C PHE A 292 16.91 -19.56 1.35
N ILE A 293 17.96 -20.36 1.37
CA ILE A 293 18.79 -20.59 2.55
C ILE A 293 20.02 -19.69 2.46
N GLY A 294 20.14 -18.76 3.41
CA GLY A 294 21.30 -17.90 3.55
C GLY A 294 22.32 -18.50 4.51
N HIS A 295 23.58 -18.60 4.09
CA HIS A 295 24.71 -19.02 4.90
C HIS A 295 25.47 -17.79 5.38
N ASN A 296 25.60 -17.65 6.68
CA ASN A 296 26.16 -16.47 7.31
C ASN A 296 27.32 -16.84 8.22
N ARG A 297 28.24 -15.88 8.46
CA ARG A 297 29.35 -15.99 9.38
C ARG A 297 29.62 -14.67 10.07
N HIS A 298 29.84 -14.71 11.38
CA HIS A 298 30.20 -13.54 12.15
C HIS A 298 31.25 -13.92 13.22
N ALA A 299 32.23 -13.06 13.45
CA ALA A 299 33.34 -13.35 14.32
C ALA A 299 32.93 -13.70 15.76
N ALA A 300 31.87 -13.10 16.29
CA ALA A 300 31.38 -13.33 17.64
C ALA A 300 30.35 -14.45 17.76
N ILE A 301 29.66 -14.82 16.65
CA ILE A 301 28.52 -15.76 16.64
C ILE A 301 28.91 -17.11 16.02
N GLY A 302 29.90 -17.12 15.13
CA GLY A 302 30.25 -18.29 14.32
C GLY A 302 29.47 -18.34 13.01
N GLU A 303 29.23 -19.53 12.51
CA GLU A 303 28.49 -19.81 11.27
C GLU A 303 27.05 -20.22 11.60
N TRP A 304 26.08 -19.70 10.82
CA TRP A 304 24.68 -20.11 10.93
C TRP A 304 23.97 -20.01 9.59
N GLN A 305 22.80 -20.60 9.53
CA GLN A 305 21.93 -20.55 8.36
C GLN A 305 20.63 -19.87 8.72
N THR A 306 20.03 -19.21 7.74
CA THR A 306 18.69 -18.61 7.83
C THR A 306 17.86 -19.04 6.64
N THR A 307 16.60 -19.37 6.87
CA THR A 307 15.61 -19.45 5.78
C THR A 307 14.99 -18.08 5.58
N SER A 308 14.96 -17.62 4.35
CA SER A 308 14.38 -16.33 3.96
C SER A 308 13.28 -16.54 2.94
N THR A 309 12.19 -15.78 3.06
CA THR A 309 11.06 -15.79 2.13
C THR A 309 10.99 -14.46 1.41
N VAL A 310 10.91 -14.46 0.08
CA VAL A 310 10.72 -13.25 -0.73
C VAL A 310 9.32 -12.70 -0.48
N THR A 311 9.22 -11.51 0.09
CA THR A 311 7.96 -10.86 0.51
C THR A 311 7.58 -9.70 -0.40
N GLU A 312 8.55 -9.10 -1.09
CA GLU A 312 8.31 -8.04 -2.08
C GLU A 312 9.08 -8.39 -3.37
N PHE A 313 8.40 -8.38 -4.50
CA PHE A 313 9.01 -8.68 -5.79
C PHE A 313 8.30 -7.91 -6.91
N GLU A 314 8.90 -6.82 -7.35
CA GLU A 314 8.48 -6.06 -8.51
C GLU A 314 9.72 -5.80 -9.37
N PRO A 315 9.84 -6.47 -10.54
CA PRO A 315 11.01 -6.39 -11.38
C PRO A 315 11.42 -4.94 -11.71
N ARG A 316 12.71 -4.63 -11.48
CA ARG A 316 13.33 -3.31 -11.67
C ARG A 316 12.88 -2.22 -10.70
N VAL A 317 12.12 -2.57 -9.66
CA VAL A 317 11.61 -1.64 -8.65
C VAL A 317 11.97 -2.11 -7.25
N ILE A 318 11.54 -3.31 -6.85
CA ILE A 318 11.71 -3.81 -5.48
C ILE A 318 12.06 -5.28 -5.46
N PHE A 319 13.04 -5.63 -4.64
CA PHE A 319 13.34 -6.99 -4.22
C PHE A 319 13.51 -7.03 -2.70
N GLY A 320 12.55 -7.61 -2.00
CA GLY A 320 12.52 -7.69 -0.54
C GLY A 320 12.25 -9.09 -0.03
N TRP A 321 12.83 -9.41 1.14
CA TRP A 321 12.63 -10.69 1.79
C TRP A 321 12.62 -10.56 3.32
N ALA A 322 11.91 -11.45 3.97
CA ALA A 322 11.93 -11.63 5.41
C ALA A 322 12.82 -12.82 5.79
N VAL A 323 13.60 -12.68 6.86
CA VAL A 323 14.30 -13.81 7.48
C VAL A 323 13.31 -14.56 8.34
N GLY A 324 12.80 -15.69 7.85
CA GLY A 324 11.67 -16.45 8.37
C GLY A 324 10.55 -16.58 7.33
N ASP A 325 9.37 -16.95 7.79
CA ASP A 325 8.24 -17.27 6.91
C ASP A 325 7.47 -16.04 6.43
N SER A 326 7.49 -14.94 7.19
CA SER A 326 6.73 -13.72 6.87
C SER A 326 7.35 -12.47 7.47
N GLU A 327 6.89 -11.29 7.03
CA GLU A 327 7.29 -10.01 7.60
C GLU A 327 6.81 -9.81 9.05
N ASP A 328 5.68 -10.40 9.41
CA ASP A 328 5.05 -10.23 10.73
C ASP A 328 5.73 -11.06 11.82
N THR A 329 6.45 -12.11 11.45
CA THR A 329 7.09 -13.05 12.38
C THR A 329 8.60 -13.20 12.15
N GLY A 330 9.13 -12.58 11.11
CA GLY A 330 10.54 -12.69 10.72
C GLY A 330 11.49 -12.00 11.70
N ALA A 331 12.71 -12.53 11.79
CA ALA A 331 13.77 -11.98 12.60
C ALA A 331 14.36 -10.67 12.04
N ALA A 332 14.27 -10.49 10.73
CA ALA A 332 14.68 -9.28 10.02
C ALA A 332 14.00 -9.22 8.66
N ARG A 333 13.91 -8.01 8.11
CA ARG A 333 13.47 -7.74 6.73
C ARG A 333 14.59 -7.03 6.00
N TRP A 334 14.86 -7.47 4.78
CA TRP A 334 15.84 -6.89 3.89
C TRP A 334 15.15 -6.43 2.61
N ARG A 335 15.62 -5.33 2.03
CA ARG A 335 14.98 -4.75 0.88
C ARG A 335 15.94 -3.98 0.02
N TYR A 336 15.91 -4.27 -1.28
CA TYR A 336 16.45 -3.43 -2.33
C TYR A 336 15.33 -2.67 -3.02
N GLU A 337 15.58 -1.41 -3.32
CA GLU A 337 14.66 -0.54 -4.04
C GLU A 337 15.44 0.25 -5.10
N ILE A 338 14.88 0.35 -6.31
CA ILE A 338 15.46 1.09 -7.42
C ILE A 338 14.53 2.24 -7.78
N ASP A 339 15.02 3.47 -7.64
CA ASP A 339 14.34 4.68 -8.11
C ASP A 339 14.97 5.13 -9.44
N MET A 340 14.14 5.40 -10.44
CA MET A 340 14.62 5.97 -11.72
C MET A 340 15.05 7.43 -11.54
N LEU A 341 16.22 7.76 -12.06
CA LEU A 341 16.71 9.13 -12.20
C LEU A 341 16.65 9.58 -13.66
N HIS A 342 17.00 10.85 -13.92
CA HIS A 342 17.04 11.36 -15.29
C HIS A 342 18.08 10.60 -16.15
N GLY A 343 17.72 10.29 -17.38
CA GLY A 343 18.56 9.52 -18.33
C GLY A 343 18.49 8.02 -18.06
N GLN A 344 19.62 7.34 -18.23
CA GLN A 344 19.76 5.89 -17.96
C GLN A 344 20.29 5.61 -16.55
N ARG A 345 20.07 6.52 -15.62
CA ARG A 345 20.59 6.44 -14.25
C ARG A 345 19.52 5.97 -13.28
N CYS A 346 19.94 5.38 -12.18
CA CYS A 346 19.04 5.05 -11.09
C CYS A 346 19.70 5.26 -9.72
N ARG A 347 18.87 5.27 -8.67
CA ARG A 347 19.29 5.21 -7.28
C ARG A 347 18.96 3.84 -6.75
N LEU A 348 19.94 3.18 -6.16
CA LEU A 348 19.76 1.93 -5.44
C LEU A 348 19.73 2.25 -3.93
N ARG A 349 18.66 1.81 -3.26
CA ARG A 349 18.55 1.82 -1.80
C ARG A 349 18.54 0.40 -1.29
N HIS A 350 19.31 0.15 -0.23
CA HIS A 350 19.31 -1.12 0.48
C HIS A 350 19.01 -0.88 1.96
N THR A 351 18.00 -1.55 2.47
CA THR A 351 17.48 -1.38 3.84
C THR A 351 17.44 -2.73 4.56
N VAL A 352 17.78 -2.73 5.85
CA VAL A 352 17.47 -3.80 6.78
C VAL A 352 16.63 -3.27 7.93
N ARG A 353 15.67 -4.06 8.41
CA ARG A 353 14.94 -3.83 9.67
C ARG A 353 14.95 -5.12 10.50
N LEU A 354 15.24 -4.98 11.79
CA LEU A 354 15.23 -6.07 12.74
C LEU A 354 13.85 -6.26 13.36
N GLY A 355 13.50 -7.49 13.63
CA GLY A 355 12.19 -7.85 14.19
C GLY A 355 11.06 -7.95 13.16
N PRO A 356 9.81 -8.17 13.63
CA PRO A 356 9.43 -8.28 15.06
C PRO A 356 9.75 -9.63 15.71
N GLY A 357 10.10 -10.65 14.94
CA GLY A 357 10.40 -11.98 15.44
C GLY A 357 11.73 -12.10 16.18
N PRO A 358 11.94 -13.19 16.90
CA PRO A 358 13.20 -13.47 17.59
C PRO A 358 14.38 -13.48 16.62
N SER A 359 15.50 -12.93 17.04
CA SER A 359 16.74 -12.85 16.27
C SER A 359 17.94 -13.32 17.10
N GLY A 360 19.12 -13.35 16.50
CA GLY A 360 20.36 -13.62 17.23
C GLY A 360 20.67 -12.63 18.36
N LEU A 361 20.00 -11.47 18.40
CA LEU A 361 20.10 -10.50 19.49
C LEU A 361 19.20 -10.83 20.68
N THR A 362 18.13 -11.58 20.48
CA THR A 362 17.13 -11.88 21.51
C THR A 362 17.74 -12.42 22.80
N PRO A 363 18.62 -13.44 22.79
CA PRO A 363 19.22 -13.96 24.02
C PRO A 363 20.08 -12.92 24.76
N ALA A 364 20.77 -12.05 24.01
CA ALA A 364 21.63 -11.01 24.61
C ALA A 364 20.77 -9.87 25.23
N ILE A 365 19.67 -9.52 24.60
CA ILE A 365 18.72 -8.52 25.10
C ILE A 365 18.01 -9.06 26.36
N GLU A 366 17.52 -10.29 26.33
CA GLU A 366 16.87 -10.94 27.48
C GLU A 366 17.83 -11.07 28.70
N ALA A 367 19.11 -11.38 28.46
CA ALA A 367 20.11 -11.44 29.51
C ALA A 367 20.53 -10.07 30.07
N MET A 368 20.40 -8.99 29.27
CA MET A 368 20.84 -7.64 29.62
C MET A 368 19.85 -6.59 29.13
N PRO A 369 18.62 -6.56 29.61
CA PRO A 369 17.58 -5.65 29.10
C PRO A 369 17.92 -4.16 29.27
N ASP A 370 18.69 -3.82 30.31
CA ASP A 370 19.22 -2.47 30.55
C ASP A 370 20.24 -2.01 29.49
N LYS A 371 20.76 -2.92 28.67
CA LYS A 371 21.70 -2.65 27.59
C LYS A 371 21.11 -2.81 26.18
N GLU A 372 19.81 -3.02 26.06
CA GLU A 372 19.14 -3.23 24.76
C GLU A 372 19.54 -2.15 23.74
N ALA A 373 19.41 -0.87 24.09
CA ALA A 373 19.77 0.23 23.21
C ALA A 373 21.23 0.16 22.69
N LYS A 374 22.17 -0.27 23.55
CA LYS A 374 23.57 -0.41 23.16
C LYS A 374 23.81 -1.62 22.24
N ILE A 375 23.14 -2.73 22.51
CA ILE A 375 23.20 -3.95 21.68
C ILE A 375 22.67 -3.62 20.28
N ILE A 376 21.53 -2.95 20.21
CA ILE A 376 20.89 -2.52 18.95
C ILE A 376 21.79 -1.57 18.18
N SER A 377 22.25 -0.48 18.81
CA SER A 377 23.11 0.50 18.16
C SER A 377 24.37 -0.12 17.54
N ARG A 378 24.99 -1.07 18.24
CA ARG A 378 26.13 -1.81 17.69
C ARG A 378 25.74 -2.60 16.45
N ARG A 379 24.62 -3.32 16.48
CA ARG A 379 24.16 -4.14 15.36
C ARG A 379 23.78 -3.29 14.14
N GLN A 380 23.15 -2.14 14.37
CA GLN A 380 22.85 -1.18 13.32
C GLN A 380 24.11 -0.68 12.61
N GLN A 381 25.18 -0.37 13.34
CA GLN A 381 26.47 0.03 12.76
C GLN A 381 27.10 -1.09 11.92
N GLU A 382 27.05 -2.34 12.39
CA GLU A 382 27.53 -3.50 11.64
C GLU A 382 26.74 -3.70 10.33
N HIS A 383 25.42 -3.59 10.41
CA HIS A 383 24.56 -3.66 9.22
C HIS A 383 24.79 -2.51 8.24
N LEU A 384 24.90 -1.27 8.73
CA LEU A 384 25.15 -0.11 7.87
C LEU A 384 26.45 -0.29 7.08
N ALA A 385 27.52 -0.69 7.75
CA ALA A 385 28.81 -0.94 7.10
C ALA A 385 28.73 -2.06 6.04
N ASN A 386 27.95 -3.12 6.30
CA ASN A 386 27.73 -4.21 5.36
C ASN A 386 26.89 -3.76 4.14
N ILE A 387 25.79 -3.06 4.39
CA ILE A 387 24.90 -2.51 3.35
C ILE A 387 25.69 -1.57 2.43
N GLN A 388 26.49 -0.67 3.01
CA GLN A 388 27.29 0.27 2.24
C GLN A 388 28.23 -0.46 1.28
N ARG A 389 28.97 -1.47 1.74
CA ARG A 389 29.84 -2.28 0.86
C ARG A 389 29.05 -2.97 -0.26
N CYS A 390 27.85 -3.47 0.05
CA CYS A 390 27.01 -4.13 -0.94
C CYS A 390 26.54 -3.15 -2.03
N VAL A 391 26.03 -1.97 -1.67
CA VAL A 391 25.55 -1.00 -2.69
C VAL A 391 26.71 -0.42 -3.51
N GLU A 392 27.87 -0.16 -2.90
CA GLU A 392 29.10 0.26 -3.61
C GLU A 392 29.59 -0.83 -4.58
N GLY A 393 29.54 -2.10 -4.16
CA GLY A 393 29.89 -3.22 -4.99
C GLY A 393 28.95 -3.43 -6.17
N VAL A 394 27.64 -3.30 -5.95
CA VAL A 394 26.63 -3.35 -7.01
C VAL A 394 26.85 -2.20 -8.00
N LYS A 395 27.11 -0.97 -7.50
CA LYS A 395 27.44 0.18 -8.34
C LYS A 395 28.63 -0.10 -9.24
N ALA A 396 29.73 -0.57 -8.67
CA ALA A 396 30.95 -0.87 -9.42
C ALA A 396 30.72 -1.92 -10.52
N LEU A 397 29.92 -2.96 -10.24
CA LEU A 397 29.56 -3.97 -11.24
C LEU A 397 28.63 -3.43 -12.32
N ALA A 398 27.63 -2.63 -11.96
CA ALA A 398 26.66 -2.11 -12.91
C ALA A 398 27.28 -1.07 -13.88
N GLU A 399 28.19 -0.22 -13.38
CA GLU A 399 28.87 0.81 -14.19
C GLU A 399 30.03 0.24 -15.03
N SER A 400 30.43 -1.02 -14.82
CA SER A 400 31.46 -1.71 -15.61
C SER A 400 30.91 -2.49 -16.81
N GLN A 401 29.59 -2.62 -16.93
CA GLN A 401 28.89 -3.30 -18.04
C GLN A 401 28.63 -2.31 -19.18
#